data_212517ff98d6db748bcd03558f86c6a4
#
_entry.id   212517ff98d6db748bcd03558f86c6a4
#
_cell.length_a   1.000
_cell.length_b   1.000
_cell.length_c   1.000
_cell.angle_alpha   90.00
_cell.angle_beta   90.00
_cell.angle_gamma   90.00
#
_symmetry.space_group_name_H-M   'P 1'
#
loop_
_entity.id
_entity.type
_entity.pdbx_description
1 polymer ?
#
loop_
_entity_poly.entity_id
_entity_poly.type
_entity_poly.pdbx_seq_one_letter_code
_entity_poly.pdbx_strand_id
1 'polypeptide(L)'
;LHLSIRRQRQMCIRDSLVAATLVHTFIIGMQTTEVGHLPLVGTTGALSVFVWLSSIAYLYTETTSNERSMGVFIAPLLVARQIIPTVSRYEVVVRPPVLESPWFVLHISSLLFAYASFAIACVIGITYMLLFKELKAKHVGFFYNRLPSLQILDVMNMRAITIGWLLLTIGVTVGGVWALQAQAEFDDPRVQAMSVLDPKIFIALLCWVVYSFELYAVSYTHLRAHETLR
;
A
#
# COMPACT_ATOMS: atom_id res chain seq x y z
N LEU A 1 -16.12 28.55 -14.65
CA LEU A 1 -14.74 28.46 -15.20
C LEU A 1 -13.81 27.73 -14.20
N HIS A 2 -13.72 28.14 -12.93
CA HIS A 2 -12.83 27.54 -11.94
C HIS A 2 -13.09 26.04 -11.68
N LEU A 3 -14.33 25.59 -11.66
CA LEU A 3 -14.69 24.17 -11.43
C LEU A 3 -14.27 23.29 -12.61
N SER A 4 -14.36 23.78 -13.86
CA SER A 4 -13.94 23.01 -15.04
C SER A 4 -12.42 22.83 -15.08
N ILE A 5 -11.65 23.87 -14.77
CA ILE A 5 -10.18 23.84 -14.72
C ILE A 5 -9.69 22.88 -13.63
N ARG A 6 -10.35 22.89 -12.45
CA ARG A 6 -10.04 21.98 -11.36
C ARG A 6 -10.28 20.52 -11.77
N ARG A 7 -11.43 20.22 -12.37
CA ARG A 7 -11.78 18.87 -12.84
C ARG A 7 -10.82 18.39 -13.93
N GLN A 8 -10.44 19.28 -14.84
CA GLN A 8 -9.48 18.97 -15.89
C GLN A 8 -8.10 18.62 -15.31
N ARG A 9 -7.60 19.39 -14.33
CA ARG A 9 -6.33 19.10 -13.65
C ARG A 9 -6.35 17.75 -12.93
N GLN A 10 -7.44 17.42 -12.24
CA GLN A 10 -7.58 16.13 -11.55
C GLN A 10 -7.57 14.95 -12.56
N MET A 11 -8.22 15.13 -13.72
CA MET A 11 -8.15 14.13 -14.79
C MET A 11 -6.72 13.96 -15.33
N CYS A 12 -6.01 15.06 -15.60
CA CYS A 12 -4.63 15.00 -16.06
C CYS A 12 -3.70 14.29 -15.07
N ILE A 13 -3.83 14.54 -13.75
CA ILE A 13 -3.02 13.87 -12.72
C ILE A 13 -3.30 12.36 -12.74
N ARG A 14 -4.57 11.96 -12.78
CA ARG A 14 -4.95 10.56 -12.87
C ARG A 14 -4.38 9.88 -14.11
N ASP A 15 -4.59 10.48 -15.28
CA ASP A 15 -4.16 9.91 -16.56
C ASP A 15 -2.63 9.79 -16.62
N SER A 16 -1.90 10.79 -16.10
CA SER A 16 -0.45 10.73 -15.96
C SER A 16 -0.01 9.63 -15.00
N LEU A 17 -0.72 9.44 -13.88
CA LEU A 17 -0.41 8.39 -12.91
C LEU A 17 -0.70 7.00 -13.50
N VAL A 18 -1.79 6.83 -14.24
CA VAL A 18 -2.09 5.58 -14.96
C VAL A 18 -0.99 5.28 -15.98
N ALA A 19 -0.62 6.26 -16.80
CA ALA A 19 0.45 6.09 -17.78
C ALA A 19 1.79 5.73 -17.11
N ALA A 20 2.15 6.44 -16.04
CA ALA A 20 3.37 6.13 -15.26
C ALA A 20 3.33 4.73 -14.65
N THR A 21 2.18 4.30 -14.13
CA THR A 21 2.01 2.95 -13.57
C THR A 21 2.15 1.87 -14.64
N LEU A 22 1.61 2.10 -15.85
CA LEU A 22 1.76 1.18 -16.99
C LEU A 22 3.22 1.07 -17.44
N VAL A 23 3.92 2.20 -17.57
CA VAL A 23 5.35 2.22 -17.90
C VAL A 23 6.15 1.50 -16.80
N HIS A 24 5.85 1.74 -15.54
CA HIS A 24 6.51 1.06 -14.43
C HIS A 24 6.25 -0.46 -14.42
N THR A 25 5.01 -0.88 -14.75
CA THR A 25 4.67 -2.30 -14.96
C THR A 25 5.53 -2.93 -16.05
N PHE A 26 5.69 -2.22 -17.17
CA PHE A 26 6.54 -2.67 -18.27
C PHE A 26 8.02 -2.81 -17.84
N ILE A 27 8.54 -1.84 -17.10
CA ILE A 27 9.93 -1.88 -16.59
C ILE A 27 10.13 -3.06 -15.63
N ILE A 28 9.21 -3.28 -14.68
CA ILE A 28 9.27 -4.43 -13.75
C ILE A 28 9.17 -5.74 -14.54
N GLY A 29 8.31 -5.80 -15.56
CA GLY A 29 8.20 -6.96 -16.45
C GLY A 29 9.53 -7.25 -17.19
N MET A 30 10.18 -6.24 -17.76
CA MET A 30 11.48 -6.39 -18.40
C MET A 30 12.56 -6.87 -17.41
N GLN A 31 12.64 -6.26 -16.24
CA GLN A 31 13.57 -6.70 -15.19
C GLN A 31 13.29 -8.16 -14.77
N THR A 32 12.03 -8.54 -14.68
CA THR A 32 11.63 -9.92 -14.35
C THR A 32 12.06 -10.91 -15.43
N THR A 33 11.95 -10.56 -16.71
CA THR A 33 12.39 -11.43 -17.81
C THR A 33 13.93 -11.53 -17.90
N GLU A 34 14.65 -10.45 -17.58
CA GLU A 34 16.10 -10.41 -17.60
C GLU A 34 16.73 -11.24 -16.46
N VAL A 35 16.15 -11.15 -15.26
CA VAL A 35 16.68 -11.80 -14.03
C VAL A 35 16.03 -13.16 -13.77
N GLY A 36 14.92 -13.47 -14.46
CA GLY A 36 14.14 -14.70 -14.28
C GLY A 36 13.19 -14.72 -13.07
N HIS A 37 13.09 -13.62 -12.32
CA HIS A 37 12.20 -13.49 -11.17
C HIS A 37 11.81 -12.02 -10.90
N LEU A 38 10.74 -11.80 -10.14
CA LEU A 38 10.37 -10.45 -9.68
C LEU A 38 11.51 -9.82 -8.87
N PRO A 39 11.82 -8.52 -9.05
CA PRO A 39 12.89 -7.82 -8.35
C PRO A 39 12.52 -7.51 -6.88
N LEU A 40 12.21 -8.54 -6.11
CA LEU A 40 11.82 -8.46 -4.69
C LEU A 40 13.01 -8.59 -3.74
N VAL A 41 14.15 -9.08 -4.26
CA VAL A 41 15.37 -9.27 -3.50
C VAL A 41 16.28 -8.06 -3.72
N GLY A 42 16.80 -7.52 -2.62
CA GLY A 42 17.59 -6.27 -2.66
C GLY A 42 16.73 -5.02 -2.42
N THR A 43 17.37 -4.01 -1.82
CA THR A 43 16.68 -2.81 -1.34
C THR A 43 16.08 -1.99 -2.49
N THR A 44 16.85 -1.82 -3.57
CA THR A 44 16.43 -1.00 -4.72
C THR A 44 15.25 -1.61 -5.46
N GLY A 45 15.27 -2.92 -5.73
CA GLY A 45 14.19 -3.65 -6.37
C GLY A 45 12.92 -3.64 -5.51
N ALA A 46 13.04 -3.99 -4.23
CA ALA A 46 11.92 -3.99 -3.30
C ALA A 46 11.26 -2.61 -3.16
N LEU A 47 12.05 -1.52 -3.10
CA LEU A 47 11.52 -0.15 -3.08
C LEU A 47 10.78 0.21 -4.37
N SER A 48 11.32 -0.17 -5.54
CA SER A 48 10.66 0.06 -6.82
C SER A 48 9.31 -0.67 -6.89
N VAL A 49 9.28 -1.95 -6.54
CA VAL A 49 8.04 -2.74 -6.46
C VAL A 49 7.06 -2.15 -5.45
N PHE A 50 7.53 -1.67 -4.30
CA PHE A 50 6.69 -1.03 -3.30
C PHE A 50 6.00 0.24 -3.85
N VAL A 51 6.72 1.09 -4.60
CA VAL A 51 6.12 2.29 -5.23
C VAL A 51 5.12 1.90 -6.30
N TRP A 52 5.43 0.89 -7.10
CA TRP A 52 4.50 0.35 -8.10
C TRP A 52 3.21 -0.17 -7.47
N LEU A 53 3.31 -0.99 -6.43
CA LEU A 53 2.15 -1.49 -5.69
C LEU A 53 1.38 -0.37 -5.00
N SER A 54 2.06 0.67 -4.49
CA SER A 54 1.42 1.86 -3.91
C SER A 54 0.61 2.62 -4.95
N SER A 55 1.11 2.75 -6.20
CA SER A 55 0.36 3.39 -7.27
C SER A 55 -0.89 2.59 -7.66
N ILE A 56 -0.80 1.25 -7.70
CA ILE A 56 -1.94 0.36 -7.94
C ILE A 56 -2.98 0.46 -6.81
N ALA A 57 -2.54 0.40 -5.54
CA ALA A 57 -3.42 0.55 -4.38
C ALA A 57 -4.17 1.88 -4.39
N TYR A 58 -3.48 2.96 -4.73
CA TYR A 58 -4.10 4.27 -4.85
C TYR A 58 -5.10 4.33 -6.01
N LEU A 59 -4.74 3.88 -7.22
CA LEU A 59 -5.62 3.88 -8.38
C LEU A 59 -6.88 3.04 -8.13
N TYR A 60 -6.75 1.91 -7.45
CA TYR A 60 -7.90 1.11 -7.02
C TYR A 60 -8.80 1.90 -6.06
N THR A 61 -8.23 2.52 -5.03
CA THR A 61 -8.98 3.30 -4.04
C THR A 61 -9.67 4.48 -4.69
N GLU A 62 -9.00 5.19 -5.60
CA GLU A 62 -9.55 6.31 -6.37
C GLU A 62 -10.70 5.88 -7.27
N THR A 63 -10.53 4.80 -8.03
CA THR A 63 -11.55 4.31 -8.98
C THR A 63 -12.79 3.82 -8.27
N THR A 64 -12.63 3.07 -7.18
CA THR A 64 -13.75 2.53 -6.40
C THR A 64 -14.49 3.60 -5.60
N SER A 65 -13.82 4.67 -5.18
CA SER A 65 -14.43 5.80 -4.47
C SER A 65 -15.00 6.85 -5.40
N ASN A 66 -14.68 6.78 -6.69
CA ASN A 66 -15.04 7.76 -7.73
C ASN A 66 -14.61 9.19 -7.38
N GLU A 67 -13.51 9.35 -6.64
CA GLU A 67 -12.98 10.62 -6.15
C GLU A 67 -11.51 10.80 -6.53
N ARG A 68 -11.19 11.91 -7.21
CA ARG A 68 -9.88 12.16 -7.85
C ARG A 68 -9.03 13.23 -7.15
N SER A 69 -9.55 13.87 -6.13
CA SER A 69 -8.88 15.01 -5.51
C SER A 69 -7.64 14.65 -4.70
N MET A 70 -7.54 13.39 -4.22
CA MET A 70 -6.41 12.90 -3.44
C MET A 70 -5.12 12.74 -4.25
N GLY A 71 -5.20 12.62 -5.59
CA GLY A 71 -4.03 12.49 -6.46
C GLY A 71 -3.02 13.63 -6.32
N VAL A 72 -3.48 14.84 -6.01
CA VAL A 72 -2.61 16.01 -5.77
C VAL A 72 -1.66 15.79 -4.59
N PHE A 73 -2.07 15.01 -3.60
CA PHE A 73 -1.27 14.73 -2.39
C PHE A 73 -0.45 13.45 -2.52
N ILE A 74 -1.01 12.43 -3.16
CA ILE A 74 -0.39 11.10 -3.26
C ILE A 74 0.65 11.04 -4.39
N ALA A 75 0.37 11.60 -5.56
CA ALA A 75 1.30 11.53 -6.69
C ALA A 75 2.70 12.13 -6.39
N PRO A 76 2.85 13.29 -5.73
CA PRO A 76 4.17 13.81 -5.35
C PRO A 76 4.94 12.88 -4.41
N LEU A 77 4.24 12.20 -3.49
CA LEU A 77 4.88 11.23 -2.57
C LEU A 77 5.37 10.00 -3.30
N LEU A 78 4.61 9.48 -4.26
CA LEU A 78 5.03 8.36 -5.11
C LEU A 78 6.26 8.73 -5.94
N VAL A 79 6.26 9.94 -6.56
CA VAL A 79 7.40 10.45 -7.32
C VAL A 79 8.63 10.60 -6.43
N ALA A 80 8.50 11.23 -5.26
CA ALA A 80 9.61 11.41 -4.33
C ALA A 80 10.21 10.06 -3.87
N ARG A 81 9.39 9.06 -3.62
CA ARG A 81 9.87 7.71 -3.26
C ARG A 81 10.55 7.00 -4.42
N GLN A 82 10.10 7.22 -5.65
CA GLN A 82 10.68 6.60 -6.84
C GLN A 82 12.06 7.18 -7.19
N ILE A 83 12.41 8.37 -6.73
CA ILE A 83 13.74 8.95 -6.96
C ILE A 83 14.83 8.02 -6.40
N ILE A 84 14.63 7.45 -5.21
CA ILE A 84 15.63 6.59 -4.55
C ILE A 84 16.01 5.39 -5.44
N PRO A 85 15.09 4.50 -5.86
CA PRO A 85 15.46 3.38 -6.72
C PRO A 85 15.93 3.81 -8.11
N THR A 86 15.53 4.98 -8.61
CA THR A 86 15.94 5.47 -9.93
C THR A 86 17.41 5.94 -9.94
N VAL A 87 17.88 6.60 -8.88
CA VAL A 87 19.27 7.08 -8.78
C VAL A 87 20.23 6.03 -8.20
N SER A 88 19.71 5.01 -7.53
CA SER A 88 20.51 3.91 -6.99
C SER A 88 20.94 2.97 -8.11
N ARG A 89 22.17 2.45 -8.02
CA ARG A 89 22.61 1.41 -8.94
C ARG A 89 21.77 0.16 -8.73
N TYR A 90 21.24 -0.38 -9.82
CA TYR A 90 20.56 -1.68 -9.78
C TYR A 90 21.63 -2.77 -9.58
N GLU A 91 21.57 -3.42 -8.43
CA GLU A 91 22.43 -4.55 -8.14
C GLU A 91 21.64 -5.83 -8.43
N VAL A 92 22.20 -6.67 -9.31
CA VAL A 92 21.69 -8.02 -9.52
C VAL A 92 22.09 -8.85 -8.30
N VAL A 93 21.16 -9.02 -7.38
CA VAL A 93 21.37 -9.85 -6.19
C VAL A 93 21.14 -11.30 -6.56
N VAL A 94 22.16 -12.12 -6.40
CA VAL A 94 22.03 -13.58 -6.57
C VAL A 94 21.02 -14.09 -5.55
N ARG A 95 20.00 -14.75 -6.05
CA ARG A 95 18.90 -15.26 -5.22
C ARG A 95 19.29 -16.60 -4.59
N PRO A 96 19.30 -16.75 -3.27
CA PRO A 96 19.50 -18.04 -2.63
C PRO A 96 18.39 -19.03 -3.02
N PRO A 97 18.68 -20.34 -3.18
CA PRO A 97 17.69 -21.34 -3.59
C PRO A 97 16.41 -21.36 -2.71
N VAL A 98 16.55 -21.11 -1.41
CA VAL A 98 15.43 -21.03 -0.47
C VAL A 98 14.42 -19.93 -0.83
N LEU A 99 14.86 -18.86 -1.52
CA LEU A 99 14.00 -17.75 -1.96
C LEU A 99 13.41 -17.97 -3.36
N GLU A 100 13.71 -19.08 -4.04
CA GLU A 100 13.14 -19.41 -5.37
C GLU A 100 11.72 -19.97 -5.27
N SER A 101 11.28 -20.33 -4.08
CA SER A 101 9.95 -20.87 -3.84
C SER A 101 8.85 -19.88 -4.25
N PRO A 102 7.79 -20.33 -4.96
CA PRO A 102 6.61 -19.52 -5.27
C PRO A 102 5.92 -18.99 -4.01
N TRP A 103 5.99 -19.72 -2.90
CA TRP A 103 5.44 -19.31 -1.61
C TRP A 103 6.14 -18.07 -1.05
N PHE A 104 7.48 -18.00 -1.22
CA PHE A 104 8.24 -16.79 -0.84
C PHE A 104 7.80 -15.58 -1.67
N VAL A 105 7.64 -15.73 -2.99
CA VAL A 105 7.19 -14.64 -3.87
C VAL A 105 5.81 -14.15 -3.46
N LEU A 106 4.88 -15.08 -3.21
CA LEU A 106 3.52 -14.74 -2.76
C LEU A 106 3.53 -14.05 -1.39
N HIS A 107 4.32 -14.54 -0.44
CA HIS A 107 4.50 -13.96 0.88
C HIS A 107 4.97 -12.50 0.80
N ILE A 108 6.11 -12.27 0.15
CA ILE A 108 6.72 -10.94 0.08
C ILE A 108 5.86 -9.96 -0.73
N SER A 109 5.31 -10.38 -1.87
CA SER A 109 4.46 -9.50 -2.68
C SER A 109 3.18 -9.11 -1.94
N SER A 110 2.56 -10.05 -1.21
CA SER A 110 1.38 -9.77 -0.39
C SER A 110 1.69 -8.78 0.73
N LEU A 111 2.82 -8.95 1.44
CA LEU A 111 3.23 -8.02 2.49
C LEU A 111 3.57 -6.64 1.94
N LEU A 112 4.31 -6.55 0.84
CA LEU A 112 4.62 -5.26 0.21
C LEU A 112 3.36 -4.54 -0.23
N PHE A 113 2.39 -5.26 -0.80
CA PHE A 113 1.13 -4.66 -1.19
C PHE A 113 0.27 -4.24 0.03
N ALA A 114 0.28 -5.02 1.10
CA ALA A 114 -0.37 -4.64 2.36
C ALA A 114 0.20 -3.33 2.92
N TYR A 115 1.53 -3.24 3.02
CA TYR A 115 2.19 -2.02 3.51
C TYR A 115 2.00 -0.83 2.56
N ALA A 116 1.96 -1.07 1.25
CA ALA A 116 1.63 -0.04 0.27
C ALA A 116 0.22 0.53 0.50
N SER A 117 -0.76 -0.35 0.73
CA SER A 117 -2.15 0.04 1.03
C SER A 117 -2.25 0.81 2.35
N PHE A 118 -1.53 0.38 3.40
CA PHE A 118 -1.48 1.11 4.67
C PHE A 118 -0.78 2.47 4.55
N ALA A 119 0.25 2.59 3.70
CA ALA A 119 0.87 3.88 3.43
C ALA A 119 -0.12 4.86 2.77
N ILE A 120 -0.95 4.39 1.85
CA ILE A 120 -2.02 5.20 1.25
C ILE A 120 -3.07 5.57 2.31
N ALA A 121 -3.50 4.62 3.15
CA ALA A 121 -4.43 4.87 4.25
C ALA A 121 -3.87 5.93 5.23
N CYS A 122 -2.59 5.87 5.55
CA CYS A 122 -1.92 6.85 6.41
C CYS A 122 -2.00 8.26 5.81
N VAL A 123 -1.73 8.44 4.53
CA VAL A 123 -1.83 9.75 3.85
C VAL A 123 -3.27 10.26 3.87
N ILE A 124 -4.26 9.39 3.58
CA ILE A 124 -5.68 9.74 3.63
C ILE A 124 -6.08 10.12 5.06
N GLY A 125 -5.66 9.37 6.07
CA GLY A 125 -5.95 9.65 7.48
C GLY A 125 -5.35 10.98 7.95
N ILE A 126 -4.12 11.30 7.57
CA ILE A 126 -3.50 12.61 7.87
C ILE A 126 -4.30 13.73 7.22
N THR A 127 -4.66 13.60 5.93
CA THR A 127 -5.44 14.63 5.23
C THR A 127 -6.85 14.78 5.82
N TYR A 128 -7.48 13.69 6.26
CA TYR A 128 -8.72 13.71 7.01
C TYR A 128 -8.60 14.54 8.30
N MET A 129 -7.56 14.29 9.10
CA MET A 129 -7.33 15.01 10.34
C MET A 129 -7.08 16.51 10.11
N LEU A 130 -6.34 16.87 9.06
CA LEU A 130 -6.07 18.26 8.71
C LEU A 130 -7.36 18.97 8.26
N LEU A 131 -8.17 18.34 7.43
CA LEU A 131 -9.47 18.87 7.02
C LEU A 131 -10.42 19.02 8.22
N PHE A 132 -10.46 18.02 9.12
CA PHE A 132 -11.29 18.07 10.32
C PHE A 132 -10.90 19.24 11.23
N LYS A 133 -9.62 19.53 11.39
CA LYS A 133 -9.13 20.71 12.16
C LYS A 133 -9.58 22.02 11.53
N GLU A 134 -9.49 22.18 10.20
CA GLU A 134 -9.98 23.39 9.51
C GLU A 134 -11.48 23.59 9.72
N LEU A 135 -12.28 22.53 9.57
CA LEU A 135 -13.73 22.59 9.76
C LEU A 135 -14.10 22.94 11.21
N LYS A 136 -13.43 22.33 12.20
CA LYS A 136 -13.66 22.63 13.62
C LYS A 136 -13.32 24.08 13.98
N ALA A 137 -12.27 24.63 13.36
CA ALA A 137 -11.87 26.01 13.52
C ALA A 137 -12.78 27.02 12.76
N LYS A 138 -13.78 26.51 12.01
CA LYS A 138 -14.67 27.32 11.13
C LYS A 138 -13.87 28.18 10.14
N HIS A 139 -12.71 27.71 9.73
CA HIS A 139 -11.79 28.40 8.83
C HIS A 139 -11.76 27.67 7.48
N VAL A 140 -12.10 28.40 6.41
CA VAL A 140 -12.03 27.88 5.03
C VAL A 140 -10.59 27.98 4.53
N GLY A 141 -9.79 26.94 4.80
CA GLY A 141 -8.36 26.92 4.52
C GLY A 141 -8.00 26.19 3.21
N PHE A 142 -6.73 25.80 3.13
CA PHE A 142 -6.14 25.13 1.99
C PHE A 142 -6.76 23.74 1.73
N PHE A 143 -7.00 22.96 2.78
CA PHE A 143 -7.53 21.61 2.69
C PHE A 143 -9.00 21.58 2.32
N TYR A 144 -9.81 22.46 2.96
CA TYR A 144 -11.24 22.58 2.65
C TYR A 144 -11.51 22.82 1.17
N ASN A 145 -10.71 23.67 0.52
CA ASN A 145 -10.89 23.98 -0.89
C ASN A 145 -10.39 22.90 -1.86
N ARG A 146 -9.62 21.92 -1.40
CA ARG A 146 -8.95 20.95 -2.28
C ARG A 146 -9.34 19.49 -2.02
N LEU A 147 -9.73 19.15 -0.82
CA LEU A 147 -10.11 17.79 -0.43
C LEU A 147 -11.59 17.51 -0.68
N PRO A 148 -11.99 16.24 -0.79
CA PRO A 148 -13.37 15.83 -0.78
C PRO A 148 -13.95 15.94 0.63
N SER A 149 -15.23 15.61 0.79
CA SER A 149 -15.87 15.59 2.12
C SER A 149 -15.20 14.57 3.05
N LEU A 150 -15.29 14.80 4.36
CA LEU A 150 -14.79 13.86 5.38
C LEU A 150 -15.36 12.45 5.19
N GLN A 151 -16.61 12.34 4.79
CA GLN A 151 -17.24 11.04 4.54
C GLN A 151 -16.60 10.28 3.40
N ILE A 152 -16.20 10.95 2.32
CA ILE A 152 -15.51 10.31 1.19
C ILE A 152 -14.10 9.89 1.61
N LEU A 153 -13.38 10.73 2.35
CA LEU A 153 -12.07 10.38 2.89
C LEU A 153 -12.13 9.16 3.80
N ASP A 154 -13.16 9.06 4.64
CA ASP A 154 -13.39 7.92 5.52
C ASP A 154 -13.60 6.63 4.71
N VAL A 155 -14.47 6.66 3.70
CA VAL A 155 -14.70 5.51 2.80
C VAL A 155 -13.41 5.10 2.07
N MET A 156 -12.62 6.07 1.58
CA MET A 156 -11.35 5.79 0.92
C MET A 156 -10.35 5.14 1.88
N ASN A 157 -10.25 5.68 3.10
CA ASN A 157 -9.38 5.15 4.14
C ASN A 157 -9.74 3.71 4.49
N MET A 158 -11.02 3.45 4.73
CA MET A 158 -11.52 2.11 5.05
C MET A 158 -11.22 1.09 3.95
N ARG A 159 -11.37 1.46 2.68
CA ARG A 159 -11.02 0.57 1.56
C ARG A 159 -9.54 0.23 1.53
N ALA A 160 -8.68 1.23 1.70
CA ALA A 160 -7.24 1.02 1.73
C ALA A 160 -6.82 0.11 2.90
N ILE A 161 -7.39 0.32 4.10
CA ILE A 161 -7.15 -0.51 5.29
C ILE A 161 -7.64 -1.94 5.06
N THR A 162 -8.84 -2.13 4.53
CA THR A 162 -9.43 -3.46 4.30
C THR A 162 -8.56 -4.29 3.35
N ILE A 163 -8.10 -3.70 2.24
CA ILE A 163 -7.22 -4.39 1.31
C ILE A 163 -5.88 -4.70 1.98
N GLY A 164 -5.31 -3.73 2.67
CA GLY A 164 -4.05 -3.92 3.39
C GLY A 164 -4.15 -5.05 4.42
N TRP A 165 -5.24 -5.10 5.19
CA TRP A 165 -5.47 -6.15 6.19
C TRP A 165 -5.65 -7.53 5.58
N LEU A 166 -6.41 -7.66 4.49
CA LEU A 166 -6.58 -8.92 3.77
C LEU A 166 -5.25 -9.44 3.22
N LEU A 167 -4.47 -8.58 2.59
CA LEU A 167 -3.17 -8.93 2.03
C LEU A 167 -2.14 -9.24 3.13
N LEU A 168 -2.19 -8.52 4.25
CA LEU A 168 -1.34 -8.81 5.42
C LEU A 168 -1.66 -10.20 5.98
N THR A 169 -2.96 -10.54 6.09
CA THR A 169 -3.40 -11.86 6.55
C THR A 169 -2.89 -12.97 5.63
N ILE A 170 -3.04 -12.80 4.31
CA ILE A 170 -2.50 -13.75 3.32
C ILE A 170 -0.97 -13.83 3.45
N GLY A 171 -0.29 -12.69 3.51
CA GLY A 171 1.15 -12.62 3.60
C GLY A 171 1.70 -13.33 4.86
N VAL A 172 1.13 -13.05 6.02
CA VAL A 172 1.58 -13.67 7.30
C VAL A 172 1.32 -15.17 7.30
N THR A 173 0.14 -15.64 6.85
CA THR A 173 -0.20 -17.07 6.83
C THR A 173 0.67 -17.85 5.85
N VAL A 174 0.83 -17.34 4.61
CA VAL A 174 1.70 -17.96 3.60
C VAL A 174 3.15 -17.98 4.05
N GLY A 175 3.63 -16.88 4.67
CA GLY A 175 4.98 -16.79 5.21
C GLY A 175 5.26 -17.79 6.31
N GLY A 176 4.28 -18.03 7.20
CA GLY A 176 4.39 -19.06 8.25
C GLY A 176 4.51 -20.47 7.67
N VAL A 177 3.64 -20.81 6.69
CA VAL A 177 3.70 -22.11 6.00
C VAL A 177 5.03 -22.28 5.24
N TRP A 178 5.44 -21.25 4.51
CA TRP A 178 6.71 -21.28 3.78
C TRP A 178 7.92 -21.44 4.72
N ALA A 179 7.96 -20.74 5.85
CA ALA A 179 9.06 -20.82 6.80
C ALA A 179 9.20 -22.25 7.39
N LEU A 180 8.09 -22.90 7.72
CA LEU A 180 8.09 -24.29 8.20
C LEU A 180 8.59 -25.27 7.13
N GLN A 181 8.17 -25.11 5.88
CA GLN A 181 8.64 -25.93 4.76
C GLN A 181 10.11 -25.71 4.49
N ALA A 182 10.57 -24.47 4.48
CA ALA A 182 11.97 -24.12 4.25
C ALA A 182 12.89 -24.71 5.35
N GLN A 183 12.48 -24.68 6.62
CA GLN A 183 13.22 -25.30 7.71
C GLN A 183 13.30 -26.82 7.59
N ALA A 184 12.30 -27.47 7.00
CA ALA A 184 12.30 -28.92 6.79
C ALA A 184 13.16 -29.35 5.59
N GLU A 185 13.28 -28.49 4.57
CA GLU A 185 13.93 -28.83 3.30
C GLU A 185 15.39 -28.37 3.21
N PHE A 186 15.74 -27.24 3.85
CA PHE A 186 17.06 -26.62 3.74
C PHE A 186 17.82 -26.67 5.07
N ASP A 187 19.00 -27.27 5.06
CA ASP A 187 19.94 -27.28 6.20
C ASP A 187 20.88 -26.05 6.16
N ASP A 188 20.30 -24.87 5.90
CA ASP A 188 21.03 -23.60 5.91
C ASP A 188 20.89 -22.95 7.29
N PRO A 189 22.02 -22.58 7.97
CA PRO A 189 21.97 -21.94 9.28
C PRO A 189 21.09 -20.70 9.36
N ARG A 190 20.96 -19.96 8.24
CA ARG A 190 20.09 -18.76 8.16
C ARG A 190 18.62 -19.12 8.15
N VAL A 191 18.26 -20.25 7.54
CA VAL A 191 16.90 -20.76 7.50
C VAL A 191 16.53 -21.36 8.85
N GLN A 192 17.45 -22.13 9.45
CA GLN A 192 17.27 -22.73 10.78
C GLN A 192 17.18 -21.65 11.90
N ALA A 193 17.82 -20.50 11.70
CA ALA A 193 17.75 -19.37 12.63
C ALA A 193 16.44 -18.55 12.51
N MET A 194 15.54 -18.86 11.56
CA MET A 194 14.24 -18.20 11.47
C MET A 194 13.41 -18.55 12.72
N SER A 195 13.16 -17.56 13.55
CA SER A 195 12.40 -17.70 14.78
C SER A 195 11.06 -16.96 14.69
N VAL A 196 10.03 -17.57 15.27
CA VAL A 196 8.72 -16.89 15.46
C VAL A 196 8.84 -15.64 16.34
N LEU A 197 9.93 -15.51 17.09
CA LEU A 197 10.24 -14.35 17.94
C LEU A 197 11.00 -13.24 17.19
N ASP A 198 11.17 -13.35 15.88
CA ASP A 198 11.79 -12.26 15.09
C ASP A 198 10.97 -10.97 15.27
N PRO A 199 11.59 -9.83 15.60
CA PRO A 199 10.92 -8.55 15.75
C PRO A 199 10.05 -8.14 14.57
N LYS A 200 10.40 -8.58 13.35
CA LYS A 200 9.60 -8.31 12.13
C LYS A 200 8.23 -9.01 12.18
N ILE A 201 8.20 -10.26 12.66
CA ILE A 201 6.95 -11.03 12.83
C ILE A 201 6.08 -10.37 13.91
N PHE A 202 6.70 -9.98 15.03
CA PHE A 202 5.98 -9.27 16.09
C PHE A 202 5.35 -7.96 15.60
N ILE A 203 6.08 -7.15 14.84
CA ILE A 203 5.55 -5.91 14.26
C ILE A 203 4.40 -6.19 13.29
N ALA A 204 4.54 -7.21 12.43
CA ALA A 204 3.48 -7.59 11.49
C ALA A 204 2.20 -8.04 12.20
N LEU A 205 2.33 -8.85 13.26
CA LEU A 205 1.20 -9.28 14.09
C LEU A 205 0.58 -8.12 14.87
N LEU A 206 1.38 -7.20 15.40
CA LEU A 206 0.89 -5.99 16.06
C LEU A 206 0.07 -5.14 15.08
N CYS A 207 0.58 -4.91 13.88
CA CYS A 207 -0.17 -4.22 12.83
C CYS A 207 -1.48 -4.95 12.50
N TRP A 208 -1.45 -6.28 12.39
CA TRP A 208 -2.63 -7.08 12.12
C TRP A 208 -3.71 -6.91 13.22
N VAL A 209 -3.32 -6.96 14.49
CA VAL A 209 -4.23 -6.75 15.62
C VAL A 209 -4.82 -5.35 15.62
N VAL A 210 -4.00 -4.32 15.43
CA VAL A 210 -4.44 -2.91 15.42
C VAL A 210 -5.47 -2.68 14.31
N TYR A 211 -5.19 -3.11 13.08
CA TYR A 211 -6.11 -2.94 11.95
C TYR A 211 -7.35 -3.84 12.05
N SER A 212 -7.25 -5.02 12.66
CA SER A 212 -8.41 -5.85 12.97
C SER A 212 -9.36 -5.15 13.93
N PHE A 213 -8.81 -4.51 14.98
CA PHE A 213 -9.60 -3.72 15.92
C PHE A 213 -10.25 -2.49 15.23
N GLU A 214 -9.51 -1.79 14.38
CA GLU A 214 -10.05 -0.64 13.64
C GLU A 214 -11.21 -1.05 12.73
N LEU A 215 -11.05 -2.13 11.94
CA LEU A 215 -12.12 -2.65 11.09
C LEU A 215 -13.35 -3.08 11.89
N TYR A 216 -13.14 -3.73 13.04
CA TYR A 216 -14.23 -4.12 13.93
C TYR A 216 -14.98 -2.90 14.49
N ALA A 217 -14.25 -1.91 15.00
CA ALA A 217 -14.82 -0.71 15.60
C ALA A 217 -15.65 0.09 14.58
N VAL A 218 -15.18 0.25 13.35
CA VAL A 218 -15.90 0.95 12.29
C VAL A 218 -17.12 0.16 11.85
N SER A 219 -17.01 -1.16 11.68
CA SER A 219 -18.14 -2.02 11.33
C SER A 219 -19.26 -1.92 12.39
N TYR A 220 -18.88 -1.93 13.68
CA TYR A 220 -19.82 -1.81 14.77
C TYR A 220 -20.54 -0.44 14.81
N THR A 221 -19.83 0.65 14.55
CA THR A 221 -20.43 1.99 14.53
C THR A 221 -21.40 2.17 13.35
N HIS A 222 -21.10 1.63 12.19
CA HIS A 222 -22.01 1.63 11.03
C HIS A 222 -23.29 0.82 11.28
N LEU A 223 -23.19 -0.35 11.88
CA LEU A 223 -24.37 -1.18 12.23
C LEU A 223 -25.26 -0.45 13.23
N ARG A 224 -24.71 0.16 14.26
CA ARG A 224 -25.47 0.89 15.29
C ARG A 224 -26.16 2.14 14.71
N ALA A 225 -25.53 2.84 13.78
CA ALA A 225 -26.14 3.98 13.11
C ALA A 225 -27.38 3.57 12.28
N HIS A 226 -27.38 2.39 11.67
CA HIS A 226 -28.53 1.86 10.94
C HIS A 226 -29.68 1.43 11.87
N GLU A 227 -29.38 0.94 13.06
CA GLU A 227 -30.41 0.56 14.05
C GLU A 227 -31.11 1.77 14.67
N THR A 228 -30.41 2.88 14.88
CA THR A 228 -30.97 4.11 15.46
C THR A 228 -31.80 4.91 14.48
N LEU A 229 -31.80 4.61 13.20
CA LEU A 229 -32.59 5.27 12.14
C LEU A 229 -33.84 4.47 11.75
N ARG A 230 -34.10 3.34 12.38
CA ARG A 230 -35.32 2.55 12.28
C ARG A 230 -36.22 2.78 13.50
#